data_da8883ae849e9a8571e728ede8ccc8e3
#
_entry.id   da8883ae849e9a8571e728ede8ccc8e3
#
_cell.length_a   1.000
_cell.length_b   1.000
_cell.length_c   1.000
_cell.angle_alpha   90.00
_cell.angle_beta   90.00
_cell.angle_gamma   90.00
#
_symmetry.space_group_name_H-M   'P 1'
#
loop_
_entity.id
_entity.type
_entity.pdbx_description
1 polymer ?
#
loop_
_entity_poly.entity_id
_entity_poly.type
_entity_poly.pdbx_seq_one_letter_code
_entity_poly.pdbx_strand_id
1 'polypeptide(L)'
;MPTFTQDEATQYDSRIPRLVPGYELLHNSTAAQLQATLGDEAHILVIGAGTGKEVALLAALQPKWHFTAQDTSQDMLDIAKQRFVELGISERVTLHLGSPSELTQQADAALCLLVMHFVADNGDKKAMLQAISAQLKAHGQLYLADLMRPETLFERDAQLILSKQLGLTETGVERMQHNFEHEFFPLDRIRLADLLDETGFNSGKLYFKTLGFSGYVAQKR
;
A
#
# COMPACT_ATOMS: atom_id res chain seq x y z
N MET A 1 13.73 -1.93 1.64
CA MET A 1 12.45 -2.64 1.84
C MET A 1 12.74 -4.07 2.27
N PRO A 2 11.90 -4.71 3.09
CA PRO A 2 12.12 -6.11 3.45
C PRO A 2 12.02 -6.98 2.20
N THR A 3 12.88 -7.98 2.12
CA THR A 3 12.79 -9.07 1.15
C THR A 3 11.95 -10.18 1.78
N PHE A 4 10.80 -10.47 1.18
CA PHE A 4 9.99 -11.61 1.59
C PHE A 4 10.54 -12.88 0.95
N THR A 5 10.69 -13.94 1.76
CA THR A 5 11.00 -15.27 1.25
C THR A 5 9.76 -15.90 0.62
N GLN A 6 9.94 -16.92 -0.22
CA GLN A 6 8.82 -17.62 -0.87
C GLN A 6 7.80 -18.18 0.14
N ASP A 7 8.25 -18.70 1.28
CA ASP A 7 7.36 -19.19 2.34
C ASP A 7 6.56 -18.06 3.00
N GLU A 8 7.19 -16.91 3.25
CA GLU A 8 6.51 -15.73 3.80
C GLU A 8 5.51 -15.15 2.81
N ALA A 9 5.85 -15.08 1.54
CA ALA A 9 4.98 -14.62 0.48
C ALA A 9 3.74 -15.54 0.31
N THR A 10 3.93 -16.86 0.37
CA THR A 10 2.84 -17.84 0.28
C THR A 10 1.85 -17.71 1.44
N GLN A 11 2.33 -17.38 2.64
CA GLN A 11 1.49 -17.23 3.83
C GLN A 11 0.96 -15.81 4.02
N TYR A 12 1.40 -14.86 3.19
CA TYR A 12 1.11 -13.43 3.36
C TYR A 12 -0.38 -13.14 3.42
N ASP A 13 -1.15 -13.59 2.45
CA ASP A 13 -2.59 -13.30 2.33
C ASP A 13 -3.42 -13.82 3.49
N SER A 14 -3.02 -14.93 4.10
CA SER A 14 -3.69 -15.49 5.28
C SER A 14 -3.29 -14.79 6.58
N ARG A 15 -2.10 -14.19 6.60
CA ARG A 15 -1.52 -13.57 7.79
C ARG A 15 -1.85 -12.08 7.90
N ILE A 16 -1.79 -11.34 6.79
CA ILE A 16 -1.89 -9.88 6.80
C ILE A 16 -3.20 -9.34 7.41
N PRO A 17 -4.39 -9.96 7.21
CA PRO A 17 -5.60 -9.49 7.84
C PRO A 17 -5.61 -9.58 9.38
N ARG A 18 -4.74 -10.43 9.95
CA ARG A 18 -4.56 -10.55 11.41
C ARG A 18 -3.61 -9.49 11.97
N LEU A 19 -2.71 -8.98 11.13
CA LEU A 19 -1.74 -7.94 11.49
C LEU A 19 -2.31 -6.53 11.35
N VAL A 20 -3.20 -6.35 10.38
CA VAL A 20 -3.78 -5.05 10.01
C VAL A 20 -5.28 -5.06 10.30
N PRO A 21 -5.72 -4.59 11.47
CA PRO A 21 -7.14 -4.45 11.75
C PRO A 21 -7.85 -3.61 10.68
N GLY A 22 -8.93 -4.15 10.12
CA GLY A 22 -9.67 -3.49 9.05
C GLY A 22 -9.04 -3.64 7.65
N TYR A 23 -8.12 -4.59 7.44
CA TYR A 23 -7.44 -4.83 6.18
C TYR A 23 -8.39 -4.88 4.97
N GLU A 24 -9.43 -5.72 5.02
CA GLU A 24 -10.43 -5.81 3.94
C GLU A 24 -11.22 -4.52 3.76
N LEU A 25 -11.55 -3.83 4.85
CA LEU A 25 -12.27 -2.55 4.81
C LEU A 25 -11.40 -1.47 4.15
N LEU A 26 -10.09 -1.44 4.44
CA LEU A 26 -9.15 -0.53 3.79
C LEU A 26 -9.19 -0.71 2.27
N HIS A 27 -9.01 -1.94 1.78
CA HIS A 27 -8.97 -2.25 0.35
C HIS A 27 -10.30 -1.92 -0.34
N ASN A 28 -11.43 -2.31 0.27
CA ASN A 28 -12.76 -2.02 -0.26
C ASN A 28 -13.07 -0.51 -0.27
N SER A 29 -12.67 0.22 0.78
CA SER A 29 -12.85 1.68 0.83
C SER A 29 -12.00 2.38 -0.22
N THR A 30 -10.76 1.94 -0.43
CA THR A 30 -9.88 2.46 -1.48
C THR A 30 -10.47 2.19 -2.87
N ALA A 31 -10.96 0.97 -3.11
CA ALA A 31 -11.59 0.61 -4.37
C ALA A 31 -12.86 1.44 -4.65
N ALA A 32 -13.69 1.65 -3.65
CA ALA A 32 -14.89 2.47 -3.79
C ALA A 32 -14.56 3.95 -4.12
N GLN A 33 -13.51 4.51 -3.50
CA GLN A 33 -13.05 5.87 -3.80
C GLN A 33 -12.53 5.99 -5.24
N LEU A 34 -11.72 5.02 -5.69
CA LEU A 34 -11.24 5.00 -7.07
C LEU A 34 -12.39 4.92 -8.07
N GLN A 35 -13.38 4.05 -7.83
CA GLN A 35 -14.56 3.94 -8.70
C GLN A 35 -15.40 5.22 -8.74
N ALA A 36 -15.46 5.96 -7.63
CA ALA A 36 -16.21 7.22 -7.55
C ALA A 36 -15.50 8.40 -8.25
N THR A 37 -14.19 8.29 -8.47
CA THR A 37 -13.37 9.42 -8.95
C THR A 37 -12.76 9.21 -10.34
N LEU A 38 -12.63 7.98 -10.80
CA LEU A 38 -12.07 7.63 -12.11
C LEU A 38 -13.15 7.21 -13.10
N GLY A 39 -12.86 7.39 -14.39
CA GLY A 39 -13.74 6.96 -15.48
C GLY A 39 -13.71 5.45 -15.73
N ASP A 40 -14.46 5.03 -16.76
CA ASP A 40 -14.54 3.62 -17.18
C ASP A 40 -13.19 3.03 -17.58
N GLU A 41 -12.30 3.85 -18.11
CA GLU A 41 -10.94 3.50 -18.50
C GLU A 41 -9.96 4.26 -17.64
N ALA A 42 -9.03 3.58 -16.99
CA ALA A 42 -7.99 4.17 -16.18
C ALA A 42 -6.74 3.28 -16.14
N HIS A 43 -5.60 3.90 -15.87
CA HIS A 43 -4.35 3.22 -15.57
C HIS A 43 -3.99 3.44 -14.09
N ILE A 44 -3.86 2.37 -13.33
CA ILE A 44 -3.56 2.39 -11.90
C ILE A 44 -2.13 1.88 -11.67
N LEU A 45 -1.33 2.68 -10.99
CA LEU A 45 -0.01 2.29 -10.50
C LEU A 45 -0.14 1.74 -9.08
N VAL A 46 0.31 0.51 -8.85
CA VAL A 46 0.31 -0.13 -7.52
C VAL A 46 1.76 -0.29 -7.07
N ILE A 47 2.14 0.45 -6.05
CA ILE A 47 3.47 0.44 -5.43
C ILE A 47 3.48 -0.55 -4.27
N GLY A 48 4.44 -1.48 -4.28
CA GLY A 48 4.47 -2.59 -3.33
C GLY A 48 3.30 -3.52 -3.55
N ALA A 49 3.07 -3.93 -4.80
CA ALA A 49 1.92 -4.73 -5.20
C ALA A 49 1.82 -6.10 -4.50
N GLY A 50 2.91 -6.57 -3.90
CA GLY A 50 2.95 -7.82 -3.14
C GLY A 50 2.41 -8.98 -3.96
N THR A 51 1.47 -9.71 -3.38
CA THR A 51 0.79 -10.85 -4.01
C THR A 51 -0.29 -10.43 -5.03
N GLY A 52 -0.45 -9.13 -5.34
CA GLY A 52 -1.38 -8.63 -6.35
C GLY A 52 -2.84 -8.52 -5.92
N LYS A 53 -3.12 -8.47 -4.61
CA LYS A 53 -4.50 -8.46 -4.08
C LYS A 53 -5.27 -7.21 -4.51
N GLU A 54 -4.67 -6.03 -4.44
CA GLU A 54 -5.29 -4.77 -4.87
C GLU A 54 -5.65 -4.80 -6.36
N VAL A 55 -4.73 -5.27 -7.17
CA VAL A 55 -4.94 -5.41 -8.63
C VAL A 55 -6.10 -6.38 -8.91
N ALA A 56 -6.11 -7.55 -8.25
CA ALA A 56 -7.16 -8.54 -8.42
C ALA A 56 -8.55 -7.98 -8.06
N LEU A 57 -8.65 -7.27 -6.93
CA LEU A 57 -9.89 -6.63 -6.48
C LEU A 57 -10.38 -5.59 -7.50
N LEU A 58 -9.51 -4.67 -7.90
CA LEU A 58 -9.86 -3.58 -8.82
C LEU A 58 -10.18 -4.09 -10.22
N ALA A 59 -9.42 -5.07 -10.72
CA ALA A 59 -9.65 -5.67 -12.02
C ALA A 59 -10.99 -6.42 -12.14
N ALA A 60 -11.47 -6.99 -11.03
CA ALA A 60 -12.80 -7.60 -10.95
C ALA A 60 -13.94 -6.57 -10.97
N LEU A 61 -13.71 -5.41 -10.34
CA LEU A 61 -14.70 -4.33 -10.27
C LEU A 61 -14.73 -3.47 -11.54
N GLN A 62 -13.60 -3.34 -12.22
CA GLN A 62 -13.41 -2.45 -13.36
C GLN A 62 -12.72 -3.18 -14.53
N PRO A 63 -13.50 -3.73 -15.47
CA PRO A 63 -12.97 -4.62 -16.52
C PRO A 63 -12.11 -3.91 -17.58
N LYS A 64 -12.15 -2.57 -17.65
CA LYS A 64 -11.38 -1.79 -18.62
C LYS A 64 -10.16 -1.09 -18.01
N TRP A 65 -9.93 -1.22 -16.71
CA TRP A 65 -8.75 -0.64 -16.08
C TRP A 65 -7.51 -1.46 -16.36
N HIS A 66 -6.40 -0.77 -16.55
CA HIS A 66 -5.05 -1.32 -16.70
C HIS A 66 -4.22 -1.02 -15.47
N PHE A 67 -3.23 -1.86 -15.21
CA PHE A 67 -2.44 -1.78 -13.98
C PHE A 67 -0.95 -1.89 -14.28
N THR A 68 -0.15 -1.13 -13.55
CA THR A 68 1.27 -1.41 -13.35
C THR A 68 1.46 -1.84 -11.91
N ALA A 69 1.84 -3.10 -11.71
CA ALA A 69 2.09 -3.70 -10.40
C ALA A 69 3.59 -3.73 -10.15
N GLN A 70 4.08 -2.83 -9.31
CA GLN A 70 5.49 -2.70 -8.97
C GLN A 70 5.77 -3.30 -7.58
N ASP A 71 6.84 -4.07 -7.47
CA ASP A 71 7.39 -4.53 -6.19
C ASP A 71 8.92 -4.68 -6.29
N THR A 72 9.60 -4.73 -5.15
CA THR A 72 11.04 -5.03 -5.06
C THR A 72 11.33 -6.51 -4.78
N SER A 73 10.30 -7.31 -4.49
CA SER A 73 10.39 -8.74 -4.24
C SER A 73 9.94 -9.55 -5.47
N GLN A 74 10.87 -10.31 -6.05
CA GLN A 74 10.54 -11.24 -7.14
C GLN A 74 9.55 -12.31 -6.68
N ASP A 75 9.72 -12.86 -5.45
CA ASP A 75 8.85 -13.91 -4.92
C ASP A 75 7.39 -13.43 -4.79
N MET A 76 7.18 -12.17 -4.38
CA MET A 76 5.86 -11.57 -4.34
C MET A 76 5.26 -11.43 -5.75
N LEU A 77 6.04 -10.92 -6.70
CA LEU A 77 5.56 -10.75 -8.08
C LEU A 77 5.29 -12.07 -8.78
N ASP A 78 5.99 -13.14 -8.45
CA ASP A 78 5.71 -14.48 -9.00
C ASP A 78 4.33 -14.99 -8.54
N ILE A 79 3.97 -14.78 -7.27
CA ILE A 79 2.62 -15.10 -6.76
C ILE A 79 1.56 -14.20 -7.43
N ALA A 80 1.85 -12.90 -7.54
CA ALA A 80 0.95 -11.97 -8.24
C ALA A 80 0.72 -12.40 -9.69
N LYS A 81 1.78 -12.76 -10.41
CA LYS A 81 1.72 -13.24 -11.80
C LYS A 81 0.83 -14.48 -11.93
N GLN A 82 1.03 -15.48 -11.05
CA GLN A 82 0.19 -16.67 -11.04
C GLN A 82 -1.29 -16.31 -10.82
N ARG A 83 -1.57 -15.46 -9.84
CA ARG A 83 -2.92 -14.96 -9.56
C ARG A 83 -3.55 -14.28 -10.77
N PHE A 84 -2.81 -13.43 -11.48
CA PHE A 84 -3.34 -12.71 -12.64
C PHE A 84 -3.62 -13.66 -13.82
N VAL A 85 -2.84 -14.74 -13.97
CA VAL A 85 -3.12 -15.81 -14.94
C VAL A 85 -4.41 -16.54 -14.57
N GLU A 86 -4.56 -16.98 -13.32
CA GLU A 86 -5.74 -17.69 -12.83
C GLU A 86 -7.02 -16.86 -12.96
N LEU A 87 -6.93 -15.54 -12.79
CA LEU A 87 -8.06 -14.61 -12.95
C LEU A 87 -8.29 -14.15 -14.40
N GLY A 88 -7.43 -14.53 -15.36
CA GLY A 88 -7.55 -14.14 -16.75
C GLY A 88 -7.33 -12.63 -17.01
N ILE A 89 -6.54 -11.96 -16.17
CA ILE A 89 -6.33 -10.50 -16.26
C ILE A 89 -4.92 -10.10 -16.67
N SER A 90 -4.06 -11.05 -17.02
CA SER A 90 -2.63 -10.80 -17.32
C SER A 90 -2.42 -9.75 -18.41
N GLU A 91 -3.27 -9.70 -19.44
CA GLU A 91 -3.18 -8.74 -20.54
C GLU A 91 -3.41 -7.28 -20.11
N ARG A 92 -3.96 -7.07 -18.92
CA ARG A 92 -4.23 -5.75 -18.35
C ARG A 92 -3.23 -5.32 -17.28
N VAL A 93 -2.24 -6.17 -16.98
CA VAL A 93 -1.28 -5.95 -15.88
C VAL A 93 0.15 -6.00 -16.39
N THR A 94 0.88 -4.92 -16.19
CA THR A 94 2.33 -4.87 -16.37
C THR A 94 3.00 -5.09 -15.01
N LEU A 95 3.82 -6.13 -14.89
CA LEU A 95 4.64 -6.36 -13.70
C LEU A 95 5.96 -5.59 -13.83
N HIS A 96 6.38 -4.94 -12.75
CA HIS A 96 7.66 -4.24 -12.67
C HIS A 96 8.41 -4.63 -11.40
N LEU A 97 9.55 -5.31 -11.57
CA LEU A 97 10.50 -5.59 -10.49
C LEU A 97 11.53 -4.47 -10.44
N GLY A 98 11.59 -3.73 -9.33
CA GLY A 98 12.53 -2.65 -9.16
C GLY A 98 11.94 -1.42 -8.47
N SER A 99 12.59 -0.27 -8.64
CA SER A 99 12.16 0.98 -8.01
C SER A 99 11.02 1.65 -8.80
N PRO A 100 10.09 2.35 -8.12
CA PRO A 100 9.11 3.20 -8.80
C PRO A 100 9.74 4.27 -9.71
N SER A 101 10.98 4.68 -9.44
CA SER A 101 11.70 5.67 -10.25
C SER A 101 12.10 5.18 -11.65
N GLU A 102 12.04 3.88 -11.89
CA GLU A 102 12.37 3.26 -13.19
C GLU A 102 11.16 3.19 -14.13
N LEU A 103 9.98 3.51 -13.63
CA LEU A 103 8.75 3.51 -14.41
C LEU A 103 8.68 4.75 -15.33
N THR A 104 8.01 4.59 -16.45
CA THR A 104 7.85 5.66 -17.46
C THR A 104 6.40 5.92 -17.87
N GLN A 105 5.47 5.06 -17.46
CA GLN A 105 4.06 5.18 -17.82
C GLN A 105 3.33 6.10 -16.85
N GLN A 106 2.52 7.01 -17.39
CA GLN A 106 1.68 7.91 -16.62
C GLN A 106 0.38 7.22 -16.19
N ALA A 107 0.08 7.28 -14.89
CA ALA A 107 -1.12 6.70 -14.29
C ALA A 107 -2.15 7.76 -13.89
N ASP A 108 -3.43 7.38 -13.89
CA ASP A 108 -4.54 8.20 -13.40
C ASP A 108 -4.57 8.24 -11.88
N ALA A 109 -4.22 7.13 -11.24
CA ALA A 109 -4.06 7.03 -9.80
C ALA A 109 -2.90 6.11 -9.42
N ALA A 110 -2.37 6.30 -8.22
CA ALA A 110 -1.39 5.42 -7.60
C ALA A 110 -1.89 4.92 -6.24
N LEU A 111 -1.61 3.66 -5.94
CA LEU A 111 -1.79 3.03 -4.64
C LEU A 111 -0.43 2.81 -3.99
N CYS A 112 -0.30 3.16 -2.73
CA CYS A 112 0.85 2.84 -1.88
C CYS A 112 0.28 2.40 -0.52
N LEU A 113 -0.11 1.13 -0.42
CA LEU A 113 -0.82 0.61 0.74
C LEU A 113 0.10 -0.33 1.53
N LEU A 114 0.33 0.00 2.81
CA LEU A 114 1.13 -0.80 3.75
C LEU A 114 2.60 -0.99 3.32
N VAL A 115 3.20 0.07 2.76
CA VAL A 115 4.55 0.04 2.18
C VAL A 115 5.50 1.03 2.86
N MET A 116 5.07 2.26 3.10
CA MET A 116 5.98 3.33 3.49
C MET A 116 6.59 3.15 4.88
N HIS A 117 5.94 2.41 5.79
CA HIS A 117 6.52 2.14 7.10
C HIS A 117 7.81 1.30 7.06
N PHE A 118 8.08 0.61 5.93
CA PHE A 118 9.35 -0.09 5.70
C PHE A 118 10.48 0.80 5.18
N VAL A 119 10.18 2.01 4.74
CA VAL A 119 11.16 2.93 4.15
C VAL A 119 11.64 3.91 5.23
N ALA A 120 12.95 4.13 5.36
CA ALA A 120 13.47 5.08 6.34
C ALA A 120 13.16 6.53 5.96
N ASP A 121 12.94 7.40 6.95
CA ASP A 121 12.73 8.85 6.74
C ASP A 121 14.07 9.61 6.77
N ASN A 122 15.01 9.18 5.94
CA ASN A 122 16.34 9.74 5.74
C ASN A 122 16.50 10.42 4.36
N GLY A 123 15.38 10.66 3.68
CA GLY A 123 15.30 11.10 2.29
C GLY A 123 14.66 10.07 1.37
N ASP A 124 14.67 8.78 1.74
CA ASP A 124 14.15 7.68 0.90
C ASP A 124 12.62 7.76 0.74
N LYS A 125 11.87 8.10 1.82
CA LYS A 125 10.42 8.34 1.71
C LYS A 125 10.10 9.48 0.74
N LYS A 126 10.86 10.57 0.81
CA LYS A 126 10.71 11.71 -0.10
C LYS A 126 10.99 11.31 -1.54
N ALA A 127 12.09 10.59 -1.77
CA ALA A 127 12.47 10.10 -3.10
C ALA A 127 11.39 9.17 -3.68
N MET A 128 10.84 8.28 -2.86
CA MET A 128 9.74 7.40 -3.25
C MET A 128 8.48 8.17 -3.64
N LEU A 129 8.06 9.15 -2.83
CA LEU A 129 6.88 9.99 -3.15
C LEU A 129 7.12 10.86 -4.39
N GLN A 130 8.34 11.37 -4.60
CA GLN A 130 8.72 12.07 -5.84
C GLN A 130 8.60 11.17 -7.07
N ALA A 131 9.09 9.92 -6.97
CA ALA A 131 8.96 8.95 -8.04
C ALA A 131 7.49 8.66 -8.37
N ILE A 132 6.64 8.44 -7.35
CA ILE A 132 5.20 8.25 -7.53
C ILE A 132 4.55 9.49 -8.18
N SER A 133 4.88 10.68 -7.69
CA SER A 133 4.38 11.94 -8.24
C SER A 133 4.75 12.10 -9.72
N ALA A 134 5.98 11.75 -10.10
CA ALA A 134 6.43 11.81 -11.48
C ALA A 134 5.63 10.88 -12.42
N GLN A 135 5.15 9.74 -11.92
CA GLN A 135 4.37 8.76 -12.68
C GLN A 135 2.86 9.10 -12.76
N LEU A 136 2.38 10.04 -11.97
CA LEU A 136 0.98 10.45 -12.02
C LEU A 136 0.76 11.54 -13.09
N LYS A 137 -0.35 11.43 -13.81
CA LYS A 137 -0.87 12.51 -14.65
C LYS A 137 -1.14 13.78 -13.81
N ALA A 138 -1.30 14.93 -14.45
CA ALA A 138 -1.76 16.13 -13.77
C ALA A 138 -3.10 15.85 -13.07
N HIS A 139 -3.22 16.28 -11.82
CA HIS A 139 -4.38 16.01 -10.96
C HIS A 139 -4.64 14.54 -10.63
N GLY A 140 -3.73 13.62 -10.97
CA GLY A 140 -3.79 12.22 -10.57
C GLY A 140 -3.79 12.06 -9.05
N GLN A 141 -4.38 10.98 -8.56
CA GLN A 141 -4.59 10.75 -7.12
C GLN A 141 -3.60 9.73 -6.58
N LEU A 142 -3.07 9.98 -5.40
CA LEU A 142 -2.33 9.01 -4.58
C LEU A 142 -3.22 8.56 -3.42
N TYR A 143 -3.48 7.27 -3.34
CA TYR A 143 -4.05 6.61 -2.16
C TYR A 143 -2.91 5.99 -1.37
N LEU A 144 -2.63 6.55 -0.22
CA LEU A 144 -1.57 6.11 0.67
C LEU A 144 -2.19 5.66 1.99
N ALA A 145 -2.02 4.40 2.35
CA ALA A 145 -2.43 3.92 3.66
C ALA A 145 -1.29 3.16 4.33
N ASP A 146 -1.07 3.44 5.61
CA ASP A 146 0.09 2.92 6.28
C ASP A 146 -0.06 2.83 7.80
N LEU A 147 0.90 2.13 8.42
CA LEU A 147 1.14 2.19 9.84
C LEU A 147 1.67 3.57 10.21
N MET A 148 0.97 4.27 11.09
CA MET A 148 1.33 5.61 11.56
C MET A 148 1.91 5.56 12.97
N ARG A 149 2.60 6.61 13.38
CA ARG A 149 2.96 6.80 14.80
C ARG A 149 1.69 6.84 15.65
N PRO A 150 1.70 6.22 16.84
CA PRO A 150 0.53 6.22 17.69
C PRO A 150 0.17 7.64 18.15
N GLU A 151 -1.11 7.97 18.12
CA GLU A 151 -1.64 9.25 18.60
C GLU A 151 -1.94 9.22 20.12
N THR A 152 -2.05 8.03 20.71
CA THR A 152 -2.27 7.83 22.15
C THR A 152 -1.31 6.79 22.70
N LEU A 153 -1.05 6.86 24.01
CA LEU A 153 -0.12 5.93 24.70
C LEU A 153 -0.54 4.46 24.62
N PHE A 154 -1.84 4.19 24.50
CA PHE A 154 -2.40 2.83 24.50
C PHE A 154 -2.75 2.30 23.10
N GLU A 155 -2.52 3.07 22.04
CA GLU A 155 -2.96 2.69 20.68
C GLU A 155 -2.25 1.42 20.17
N ARG A 156 -0.94 1.27 20.48
CA ARG A 156 -0.18 0.06 20.12
C ARG A 156 -0.66 -1.16 20.90
N ASP A 157 -0.93 -1.01 22.18
CA ASP A 157 -1.45 -2.10 23.00
C ASP A 157 -2.83 -2.55 22.50
N ALA A 158 -3.71 -1.60 22.20
CA ALA A 158 -5.02 -1.89 21.62
C ALA A 158 -4.92 -2.59 20.27
N GLN A 159 -3.95 -2.20 19.43
CA GLN A 159 -3.68 -2.86 18.15
C GLN A 159 -3.23 -4.31 18.35
N LEU A 160 -2.31 -4.58 19.28
CA LEU A 160 -1.84 -5.94 19.59
C LEU A 160 -2.97 -6.80 20.16
N ILE A 161 -3.79 -6.25 21.05
CA ILE A 161 -4.97 -6.94 21.60
C ILE A 161 -5.91 -7.36 20.46
N LEU A 162 -6.25 -6.42 19.57
CA LEU A 162 -7.15 -6.71 18.45
C LEU A 162 -6.53 -7.71 17.47
N SER A 163 -5.22 -7.62 17.19
CA SER A 163 -4.52 -8.60 16.34
C SER A 163 -4.58 -10.02 16.91
N LYS A 164 -4.44 -10.17 18.25
CA LYS A 164 -4.66 -11.45 18.93
C LYS A 164 -6.10 -11.97 18.75
N GLN A 165 -7.10 -11.10 18.90
CA GLN A 165 -8.51 -11.46 18.69
C GLN A 165 -8.78 -11.88 17.23
N LEU A 166 -8.05 -11.32 16.28
CA LEU A 166 -8.08 -11.71 14.86
C LEU A 166 -7.29 -13.00 14.57
N GLY A 167 -6.69 -13.62 15.58
CA GLY A 167 -6.00 -14.92 15.48
C GLY A 167 -4.50 -14.81 15.23
N LEU A 168 -3.87 -13.67 15.55
CA LEU A 168 -2.41 -13.59 15.57
C LEU A 168 -1.86 -14.41 16.73
N THR A 169 -0.88 -15.28 16.44
CA THR A 169 -0.22 -16.14 17.46
C THR A 169 0.64 -15.29 18.40
N GLU A 170 1.01 -15.85 19.57
CA GLU A 170 1.92 -15.17 20.51
C GLU A 170 3.26 -14.81 19.83
N THR A 171 3.88 -15.73 19.09
CA THR A 171 5.08 -15.45 18.32
C THR A 171 4.88 -14.35 17.28
N GLY A 172 3.68 -14.28 16.68
CA GLY A 172 3.32 -13.20 15.78
C GLY A 172 3.23 -11.85 16.47
N VAL A 173 2.73 -11.82 17.70
CA VAL A 173 2.66 -10.61 18.54
C VAL A 173 4.07 -10.14 18.92
N GLU A 174 4.93 -11.05 19.40
CA GLU A 174 6.32 -10.74 19.75
C GLU A 174 7.08 -10.17 18.55
N ARG A 175 6.92 -10.77 17.37
CA ARG A 175 7.51 -10.26 16.12
C ARG A 175 6.96 -8.88 15.75
N MET A 176 5.67 -8.66 15.93
CA MET A 176 5.05 -7.35 15.64
C MET A 176 5.56 -6.26 16.60
N GLN A 177 5.73 -6.57 17.88
CA GLN A 177 6.32 -5.66 18.87
C GLN A 177 7.77 -5.32 18.50
N HIS A 178 8.58 -6.34 18.18
CA HIS A 178 9.95 -6.13 17.71
C HIS A 178 10.00 -5.21 16.47
N ASN A 179 9.12 -5.44 15.50
CA ASN A 179 9.08 -4.63 14.29
C ASN A 179 8.68 -3.17 14.56
N PHE A 180 7.77 -2.93 15.51
CA PHE A 180 7.43 -1.55 15.91
C PHE A 180 8.61 -0.78 16.49
N GLU A 181 9.52 -1.47 17.15
CA GLU A 181 10.66 -0.86 17.83
C GLU A 181 11.90 -0.73 16.92
N HIS A 182 12.08 -1.64 15.95
CA HIS A 182 13.36 -1.81 15.27
C HIS A 182 13.30 -1.79 13.74
N GLU A 183 12.16 -2.20 13.13
CA GLU A 183 12.08 -2.43 11.69
C GLU A 183 11.19 -1.43 10.96
N PHE A 184 10.27 -0.77 11.67
CA PHE A 184 9.32 0.13 11.06
C PHE A 184 9.68 1.58 11.31
N PHE A 185 9.43 2.41 10.30
CA PHE A 185 9.65 3.86 10.29
C PHE A 185 8.33 4.60 10.07
N PRO A 186 7.34 4.44 10.97
CA PRO A 186 6.05 5.08 10.80
C PRO A 186 6.15 6.61 10.88
N LEU A 187 5.37 7.29 10.05
CA LEU A 187 5.22 8.74 10.10
C LEU A 187 4.12 9.14 11.08
N ASP A 188 4.21 10.35 11.62
CA ASP A 188 3.06 11.04 12.14
C ASP A 188 2.33 11.83 11.02
N ARG A 189 1.16 12.34 11.33
CA ARG A 189 0.31 13.05 10.35
C ARG A 189 0.95 14.34 9.83
N ILE A 190 1.70 15.05 10.68
CA ILE A 190 2.33 16.32 10.31
C ILE A 190 3.46 16.03 9.31
N ARG A 191 4.34 15.08 9.64
CA ARG A 191 5.45 14.71 8.75
C ARG A 191 4.95 14.14 7.41
N LEU A 192 3.86 13.38 7.40
CA LEU A 192 3.26 12.93 6.15
C LEU A 192 2.75 14.10 5.31
N ALA A 193 2.08 15.08 5.93
CA ALA A 193 1.59 16.25 5.22
C ALA A 193 2.74 17.07 4.61
N ASP A 194 3.85 17.26 5.35
CA ASP A 194 5.04 17.92 4.86
C ASP A 194 5.65 17.20 3.65
N LEU A 195 5.79 15.86 3.75
CA LEU A 195 6.32 15.06 2.64
C LEU A 195 5.43 15.13 1.39
N LEU A 196 4.12 15.10 1.54
CA LEU A 196 3.18 15.26 0.43
C LEU A 196 3.34 16.64 -0.23
N ASP A 197 3.42 17.71 0.56
CA ASP A 197 3.63 19.07 0.04
C ASP A 197 4.97 19.19 -0.70
N GLU A 198 6.06 18.71 -0.10
CA GLU A 198 7.41 18.72 -0.67
C GLU A 198 7.53 17.93 -1.98
N THR A 199 6.62 16.99 -2.24
CA THR A 199 6.65 16.09 -3.40
C THR A 199 5.57 16.37 -4.44
N GLY A 200 4.91 17.54 -4.30
CA GLY A 200 3.99 18.05 -5.32
C GLY A 200 2.54 17.59 -5.18
N PHE A 201 2.17 17.07 -4.01
CA PHE A 201 0.78 16.76 -3.69
C PHE A 201 0.13 17.88 -2.89
N ASN A 202 -1.20 17.91 -2.87
CA ASN A 202 -1.94 18.67 -1.87
C ASN A 202 -1.91 17.93 -0.51
N SER A 203 -2.40 18.59 0.55
CA SER A 203 -2.54 17.94 1.85
C SER A 203 -3.51 16.76 1.75
N GLY A 204 -3.03 15.58 2.16
CA GLY A 204 -3.81 14.35 2.15
C GLY A 204 -5.08 14.45 3.01
N LYS A 205 -6.19 13.93 2.49
CA LYS A 205 -7.46 13.81 3.22
C LYS A 205 -7.61 12.41 3.76
N LEU A 206 -7.87 12.29 5.06
CA LEU A 206 -8.10 11.01 5.72
C LEU A 206 -9.40 10.39 5.20
N TYR A 207 -9.36 9.13 4.76
CA TYR A 207 -10.54 8.36 4.35
C TYR A 207 -10.70 7.04 5.11
N PHE A 208 -9.64 6.58 5.80
CA PHE A 208 -9.63 5.36 6.58
C PHE A 208 -8.81 5.55 7.85
N LYS A 209 -9.29 5.04 8.98
CA LYS A 209 -8.50 4.91 10.21
C LYS A 209 -8.98 3.71 11.02
N THR A 210 -8.02 2.86 11.41
CA THR A 210 -8.23 1.79 12.38
C THR A 210 -6.98 1.67 13.24
N LEU A 211 -7.07 2.11 14.50
CA LEU A 211 -5.92 2.14 15.42
C LEU A 211 -4.69 2.78 14.74
N GLY A 212 -3.55 2.13 14.77
CA GLY A 212 -2.32 2.62 14.18
C GLY A 212 -2.29 2.73 12.65
N PHE A 213 -3.31 2.27 11.92
CA PHE A 213 -3.37 2.36 10.46
C PHE A 213 -4.26 3.51 10.00
N SER A 214 -3.76 4.32 9.07
CA SER A 214 -4.53 5.41 8.48
C SER A 214 -4.34 5.46 6.96
N GLY A 215 -5.43 5.74 6.23
CA GLY A 215 -5.43 5.92 4.78
C GLY A 215 -5.76 7.35 4.39
N TYR A 216 -4.97 7.89 3.48
CA TYR A 216 -5.09 9.26 2.97
C TYR A 216 -5.22 9.25 1.45
N VAL A 217 -6.02 10.14 0.91
CA VAL A 217 -6.03 10.47 -0.51
C VAL A 217 -5.42 11.85 -0.72
N ALA A 218 -4.43 11.96 -1.58
CA ALA A 218 -3.78 13.21 -1.97
C ALA A 218 -3.80 13.36 -3.49
N GLN A 219 -3.94 14.58 -3.99
CA GLN A 219 -3.98 14.87 -5.41
C GLN A 219 -2.69 15.58 -5.82
N LYS A 220 -2.12 15.16 -6.95
CA LYS A 220 -0.99 15.86 -7.58
C LYS A 220 -1.43 17.25 -8.04
N ARG A 221 -0.62 18.25 -7.71
CA ARG A 221 -0.82 19.65 -8.10
C ARG A 221 -0.53 19.90 -9.56
#